data_93e9efecd359403eda56e2f8de7f2c80
#
_entry.id   93e9efecd359403eda56e2f8de7f2c80
#
_cell.length_a   1.000
_cell.length_b   1.000
_cell.length_c   1.000
_cell.angle_alpha   90.00
_cell.angle_beta   90.00
_cell.angle_gamma   90.00
#
_symmetry.space_group_name_H-M   'P 1'
#
loop_
_entity.id
_entity.type
_entity.pdbx_description
1 polymer ?
#
loop_
_entity_poly.entity_id
_entity_poly.type
_entity_poly.pdbx_seq_one_letter_code
_entity_poly.pdbx_strand_id
1 'polypeptide(L)'
;MENRDWEKIAMKNKKIIIIVISIILILAISVGIGITIYFNNKPKNKPEDVLQTFASYINDKKYEDMYSLLSSKSKANISEEDFIKRNKNIYEGIEAENFSVDIQSIENENKLAKVTYKNSMDTMSGHVDFTNTVTLELNEEKEYKIDWTSNLIFPKLNTEDKVRVKTIEAKRGSILDRNGEYLATNGVASKIGLVPGKMSDNREEDIAKIAELLNMTSDGINSEFSASYVKADTFVPLKTVGKNEMELKLSLIHI
;
A
#
# COMPACT_ATOMS: atom_id res chain seq x y z
N MET A 1 45.54 -76.37 38.69
CA MET A 1 46.01 -74.94 38.59
C MET A 1 45.49 -74.23 37.35
N GLU A 2 45.32 -74.91 36.25
CA GLU A 2 44.94 -74.40 34.90
C GLU A 2 43.50 -73.83 34.83
N ASN A 3 42.52 -74.38 35.56
CA ASN A 3 41.11 -73.96 35.46
C ASN A 3 40.83 -72.52 36.04
N ARG A 4 41.62 -72.05 36.96
CA ARG A 4 41.50 -70.75 37.63
C ARG A 4 41.99 -69.60 36.75
N ASP A 5 42.91 -69.88 35.83
CA ASP A 5 43.45 -68.84 34.94
C ASP A 5 42.50 -68.60 33.71
N TRP A 6 41.82 -69.64 33.28
CA TRP A 6 40.78 -69.51 32.23
C TRP A 6 39.57 -68.72 32.74
N GLU A 7 39.13 -68.91 33.99
CA GLU A 7 38.03 -68.14 34.61
C GLU A 7 38.38 -66.63 34.75
N LYS A 8 39.62 -66.31 35.13
CA LYS A 8 40.11 -64.91 35.23
C LYS A 8 40.17 -64.25 33.87
N ILE A 9 40.62 -64.95 32.85
CA ILE A 9 40.65 -64.43 31.47
C ILE A 9 39.21 -64.22 30.98
N ALA A 10 38.29 -65.15 31.18
CA ALA A 10 36.88 -65.00 30.79
C ALA A 10 36.20 -63.85 31.51
N MET A 11 36.44 -63.62 32.80
CA MET A 11 35.92 -62.48 33.53
C MET A 11 36.52 -61.15 33.08
N LYS A 12 37.79 -61.10 32.70
CA LYS A 12 38.44 -59.91 32.13
C LYS A 12 37.85 -59.58 30.79
N ASN A 13 37.62 -60.54 29.91
CA ASN A 13 37.01 -60.36 28.62
C ASN A 13 35.55 -59.87 28.73
N LYS A 14 34.74 -60.41 29.66
CA LYS A 14 33.40 -59.94 29.97
C LYS A 14 33.39 -58.46 30.38
N LYS A 15 34.31 -58.06 31.27
CA LYS A 15 34.44 -56.67 31.70
C LYS A 15 34.77 -55.72 30.52
N ILE A 16 35.69 -56.14 29.65
CA ILE A 16 36.07 -55.38 28.44
C ILE A 16 34.86 -55.24 27.52
N ILE A 17 34.11 -56.29 27.27
CA ILE A 17 32.91 -56.28 26.44
C ILE A 17 31.85 -55.33 27.03
N ILE A 18 31.62 -55.34 28.32
CA ILE A 18 30.67 -54.44 28.99
C ILE A 18 31.11 -52.98 28.84
N ILE A 19 32.41 -52.69 28.97
CA ILE A 19 32.95 -51.34 28.79
C ILE A 19 32.77 -50.88 27.36
N VAL A 20 33.06 -51.72 26.39
CA VAL A 20 32.88 -51.40 24.92
C VAL A 20 31.41 -51.12 24.60
N ILE A 21 30.48 -51.96 25.11
CA ILE A 21 29.04 -51.75 24.94
C ILE A 21 28.59 -50.45 25.57
N SER A 22 29.09 -50.11 26.76
CA SER A 22 28.76 -48.86 27.46
C SER A 22 29.23 -47.65 26.67
N ILE A 23 30.43 -47.68 26.09
CA ILE A 23 30.96 -46.59 25.23
C ILE A 23 30.11 -46.41 23.97
N ILE A 24 29.73 -47.50 23.31
CA ILE A 24 28.87 -47.47 22.13
C ILE A 24 27.50 -46.88 22.49
N LEU A 25 26.92 -47.23 23.63
CA LEU A 25 25.63 -46.70 24.09
C LEU A 25 25.70 -45.20 24.37
N ILE A 26 26.78 -44.73 25.03
CA ILE A 26 27.00 -43.30 25.30
C ILE A 26 27.15 -42.52 23.97
N LEU A 27 27.90 -43.06 23.02
CA LEU A 27 28.03 -42.44 21.69
C LEU A 27 26.69 -42.37 20.95
N ALA A 28 25.89 -43.43 20.98
CA ALA A 28 24.58 -43.45 20.36
C ALA A 28 23.63 -42.42 20.98
N ILE A 29 23.63 -42.27 22.32
CA ILE A 29 22.85 -41.26 23.03
C ILE A 29 23.33 -39.85 22.67
N SER A 30 24.65 -39.61 22.65
CA SER A 30 25.21 -38.30 22.32
C SER A 30 24.87 -37.87 20.86
N VAL A 31 24.92 -38.81 19.92
CA VAL A 31 24.50 -38.58 18.53
C VAL A 31 22.99 -38.29 18.47
N GLY A 32 22.16 -39.06 19.21
CA GLY A 32 20.72 -38.82 19.29
C GLY A 32 20.38 -37.44 19.84
N ILE A 33 21.04 -37.00 20.90
CA ILE A 33 20.89 -35.66 21.49
C ILE A 33 21.34 -34.59 20.44
N GLY A 34 22.47 -34.80 19.79
CA GLY A 34 22.99 -33.89 18.78
C GLY A 34 22.01 -33.69 17.59
N ILE A 35 21.42 -34.77 17.11
CA ILE A 35 20.40 -34.77 16.08
C ILE A 35 19.15 -34.01 16.54
N THR A 36 18.68 -34.27 17.75
CA THR A 36 17.49 -33.58 18.29
C THR A 36 17.72 -32.07 18.42
N ILE A 37 18.88 -31.65 18.94
CA ILE A 37 19.26 -30.25 19.07
C ILE A 37 19.35 -29.59 17.66
N TYR A 38 19.92 -30.29 16.68
CA TYR A 38 20.04 -29.80 15.31
C TYR A 38 18.67 -29.55 14.69
N PHE A 39 17.74 -30.49 14.78
CA PHE A 39 16.39 -30.34 14.22
C PHE A 39 15.56 -29.27 14.97
N ASN A 40 15.67 -29.22 16.31
CA ASN A 40 14.97 -28.20 17.10
C ASN A 40 15.51 -26.77 16.88
N ASN A 41 16.72 -26.61 16.38
CA ASN A 41 17.31 -25.30 16.11
C ASN A 41 17.10 -24.78 14.68
N LYS A 42 16.53 -25.58 13.78
CA LYS A 42 16.21 -25.12 12.43
C LYS A 42 15.01 -24.18 12.43
N PRO A 43 15.05 -23.10 11.62
CA PRO A 43 13.85 -22.30 11.34
C PRO A 43 12.72 -23.17 10.79
N LYS A 44 11.48 -22.86 11.20
CA LYS A 44 10.27 -23.55 10.73
C LYS A 44 9.80 -23.08 9.37
N ASN A 45 10.15 -21.85 9.00
CA ASN A 45 9.88 -21.24 7.70
C ASN A 45 11.16 -20.62 7.14
N LYS A 46 11.11 -20.21 5.88
CA LYS A 46 12.21 -19.50 5.23
C LYS A 46 11.84 -18.05 4.97
N PRO A 47 12.81 -17.11 4.96
CA PRO A 47 12.54 -15.71 4.69
C PRO A 47 11.81 -15.47 3.36
N GLU A 48 12.20 -16.21 2.31
CA GLU A 48 11.55 -16.14 1.01
C GLU A 48 10.08 -16.55 1.05
N ASP A 49 9.74 -17.65 1.76
CA ASP A 49 8.38 -18.15 1.88
C ASP A 49 7.46 -17.14 2.61
N VAL A 50 8.01 -16.45 3.62
CA VAL A 50 7.28 -15.41 4.37
C VAL A 50 6.95 -14.23 3.45
N LEU A 51 7.89 -13.79 2.61
CA LEU A 51 7.65 -12.69 1.67
C LEU A 51 6.68 -13.07 0.55
N GLN A 52 6.74 -14.31 0.05
CA GLN A 52 5.78 -14.82 -0.92
C GLN A 52 4.37 -14.86 -0.32
N THR A 53 4.25 -15.31 0.94
CA THR A 53 2.97 -15.31 1.67
C THR A 53 2.44 -13.89 1.89
N PHE A 54 3.33 -12.95 2.24
CA PHE A 54 2.97 -11.53 2.37
C PHE A 54 2.42 -10.96 1.06
N ALA A 55 3.08 -11.26 -0.07
CA ALA A 55 2.63 -10.85 -1.40
C ALA A 55 1.26 -11.47 -1.77
N SER A 56 1.06 -12.75 -1.45
CA SER A 56 -0.23 -13.43 -1.66
C SER A 56 -1.36 -12.75 -0.86
N TYR A 57 -1.10 -12.38 0.40
CA TYR A 57 -2.11 -11.71 1.22
C TYR A 57 -2.47 -10.31 0.69
N ILE A 58 -1.54 -9.59 0.05
CA ILE A 58 -1.88 -8.33 -0.64
C ILE A 58 -2.87 -8.59 -1.77
N ASN A 59 -2.60 -9.57 -2.64
CA ASN A 59 -3.49 -9.94 -3.75
C ASN A 59 -4.87 -10.40 -3.27
N ASP A 60 -4.90 -11.16 -2.18
CA ASP A 60 -6.13 -11.70 -1.58
C ASP A 60 -6.86 -10.67 -0.70
N LYS A 61 -6.28 -9.47 -0.49
CA LYS A 61 -6.78 -8.41 0.41
C LYS A 61 -6.94 -8.87 1.87
N LYS A 62 -6.08 -9.81 2.30
CA LYS A 62 -6.07 -10.40 3.66
C LYS A 62 -5.12 -9.63 4.58
N TYR A 63 -5.48 -8.38 4.87
CA TYR A 63 -4.60 -7.47 5.63
C TYR A 63 -4.41 -7.87 7.10
N GLU A 64 -5.40 -8.54 7.70
CA GLU A 64 -5.32 -9.14 9.04
C GLU A 64 -4.26 -10.26 9.08
N ASP A 65 -4.30 -11.14 8.08
CA ASP A 65 -3.31 -12.22 7.96
C ASP A 65 -1.91 -11.68 7.70
N MET A 66 -1.77 -10.58 6.92
CA MET A 66 -0.49 -9.87 6.75
C MET A 66 0.08 -9.40 8.09
N TYR A 67 -0.76 -8.86 9.00
CA TYR A 67 -0.30 -8.39 10.31
C TYR A 67 0.26 -9.54 11.17
N SER A 68 -0.24 -10.74 11.00
CA SER A 68 0.27 -11.93 11.70
C SER A 68 1.73 -12.27 11.36
N LEU A 69 2.19 -11.87 10.17
CA LEU A 69 3.57 -12.09 9.71
C LEU A 69 4.58 -11.10 10.30
N LEU A 70 4.14 -10.05 10.97
CA LEU A 70 5.00 -9.00 11.51
C LEU A 70 5.77 -9.46 12.74
N SER A 71 6.98 -8.91 12.91
CA SER A 71 7.79 -9.06 14.12
C SER A 71 7.13 -8.39 15.34
N SER A 72 7.50 -8.82 16.55
CA SER A 72 7.03 -8.17 17.79
C SER A 72 7.43 -6.70 17.85
N LYS A 73 8.60 -6.34 17.30
CA LYS A 73 9.08 -4.96 17.19
C LYS A 73 8.17 -4.12 16.29
N SER A 74 7.75 -4.65 15.14
CA SER A 74 6.83 -3.95 14.25
C SER A 74 5.46 -3.77 14.89
N LYS A 75 4.94 -4.80 15.56
CA LYS A 75 3.66 -4.76 16.29
C LYS A 75 3.66 -3.77 17.47
N ALA A 76 4.82 -3.50 18.05
CA ALA A 76 4.97 -2.45 19.09
C ALA A 76 4.91 -1.02 18.49
N ASN A 77 5.24 -0.86 17.20
CA ASN A 77 5.32 0.44 16.52
C ASN A 77 4.04 0.82 15.77
N ILE A 78 3.23 -0.17 15.38
CA ILE A 78 1.97 0.06 14.67
C ILE A 78 0.89 -0.90 15.19
N SER A 79 -0.29 -0.35 15.51
CA SER A 79 -1.44 -1.17 15.89
C SER A 79 -1.94 -2.00 14.70
N GLU A 80 -2.65 -3.10 14.99
CA GLU A 80 -3.27 -3.93 13.95
C GLU A 80 -4.24 -3.11 13.11
N GLU A 81 -5.09 -2.29 13.75
CA GLU A 81 -6.07 -1.43 13.09
C GLU A 81 -5.39 -0.44 12.13
N ASP A 82 -4.33 0.25 12.58
CA ASP A 82 -3.62 1.23 11.75
C ASP A 82 -2.86 0.56 10.60
N PHE A 83 -2.27 -0.61 10.84
CA PHE A 83 -1.61 -1.40 9.80
C PHE A 83 -2.60 -1.81 8.70
N ILE A 84 -3.73 -2.41 9.09
CA ILE A 84 -4.77 -2.85 8.16
C ILE A 84 -5.30 -1.65 7.38
N LYS A 85 -5.69 -0.59 8.06
CA LYS A 85 -6.21 0.64 7.45
C LYS A 85 -5.22 1.26 6.47
N ARG A 86 -3.93 1.33 6.84
CA ARG A 86 -2.89 1.90 5.98
C ARG A 86 -2.68 1.09 4.72
N ASN A 87 -2.46 -0.22 4.85
CA ASN A 87 -2.22 -1.10 3.70
C ASN A 87 -3.44 -1.16 2.79
N LYS A 88 -4.63 -1.36 3.35
CA LYS A 88 -5.90 -1.37 2.62
C LYS A 88 -6.11 -0.08 1.83
N ASN A 89 -6.01 1.08 2.50
CA ASN A 89 -6.25 2.37 1.84
C ASN A 89 -5.24 2.65 0.71
N ILE A 90 -4.01 2.18 0.82
CA ILE A 90 -3.00 2.39 -0.22
C ILE A 90 -3.22 1.40 -1.36
N TYR A 91 -3.20 0.09 -1.10
CA TYR A 91 -3.30 -0.92 -2.16
C TYR A 91 -4.64 -0.89 -2.90
N GLU A 92 -5.76 -0.73 -2.18
CA GLU A 92 -7.07 -0.60 -2.82
C GLU A 92 -7.25 0.79 -3.47
N GLY A 93 -6.69 1.84 -2.88
CA GLY A 93 -6.77 3.21 -3.42
C GLY A 93 -6.01 3.42 -4.73
N ILE A 94 -4.98 2.63 -5.00
CA ILE A 94 -4.25 2.61 -6.28
C ILE A 94 -4.71 1.48 -7.20
N GLU A 95 -5.72 0.67 -6.79
CA GLU A 95 -6.20 -0.51 -7.51
C GLU A 95 -5.05 -1.48 -7.81
N ALA A 96 -4.26 -1.81 -6.78
CA ALA A 96 -3.13 -2.72 -6.92
C ALA A 96 -3.59 -4.14 -7.21
N GLU A 97 -3.08 -4.73 -8.30
CA GLU A 97 -3.32 -6.10 -8.74
C GLU A 97 -2.00 -6.77 -9.14
N ASN A 98 -2.00 -8.09 -9.24
CA ASN A 98 -0.84 -8.87 -9.69
C ASN A 98 0.45 -8.58 -8.91
N PHE A 99 0.30 -8.32 -7.60
CA PHE A 99 1.44 -8.04 -6.73
C PHE A 99 2.34 -9.27 -6.64
N SER A 100 3.62 -9.10 -6.92
CA SER A 100 4.61 -10.18 -6.88
C SER A 100 5.95 -9.70 -6.33
N VAL A 101 6.69 -10.64 -5.75
CA VAL A 101 8.05 -10.42 -5.25
C VAL A 101 9.00 -11.42 -5.92
N ASP A 102 10.10 -10.91 -6.46
CA ASP A 102 11.19 -11.69 -7.04
C ASP A 102 12.43 -11.51 -6.17
N ILE A 103 12.83 -12.57 -5.47
CA ILE A 103 13.95 -12.54 -4.51
C ILE A 103 15.28 -12.47 -5.27
N GLN A 104 16.04 -11.42 -5.01
CA GLN A 104 17.34 -11.20 -5.65
C GLN A 104 18.50 -11.69 -4.78
N SER A 105 18.46 -11.43 -3.46
CA SER A 105 19.49 -11.90 -2.52
C SER A 105 18.95 -12.05 -1.12
N ILE A 106 19.56 -12.96 -0.36
CA ILE A 106 19.28 -13.16 1.07
C ILE A 106 20.61 -13.17 1.80
N GLU A 107 20.78 -12.23 2.72
CA GLU A 107 21.93 -12.13 3.62
C GLU A 107 21.46 -12.52 5.02
N ASN A 108 22.02 -13.63 5.55
CA ASN A 108 21.69 -14.12 6.89
C ASN A 108 22.79 -13.72 7.86
N GLU A 109 22.41 -13.02 8.91
CA GLU A 109 23.30 -12.65 10.01
C GLU A 109 22.64 -12.95 11.36
N ASN A 110 23.13 -13.99 12.06
CA ASN A 110 22.58 -14.45 13.33
C ASN A 110 21.09 -14.82 13.23
N LYS A 111 20.21 -14.04 13.87
CA LYS A 111 18.75 -14.20 13.86
C LYS A 111 18.06 -13.30 12.83
N LEU A 112 18.82 -12.57 12.03
CA LEU A 112 18.28 -11.64 11.03
C LEU A 112 18.52 -12.19 9.63
N ALA A 113 17.53 -12.05 8.77
CA ALA A 113 17.64 -12.27 7.33
C ALA A 113 17.27 -10.97 6.62
N LYS A 114 18.26 -10.41 5.90
CA LYS A 114 18.05 -9.24 5.06
C LYS A 114 17.78 -9.72 3.64
N VAL A 115 16.59 -9.46 3.13
CA VAL A 115 16.15 -9.91 1.83
C VAL A 115 16.00 -8.72 0.90
N THR A 116 16.73 -8.75 -0.22
CA THR A 116 16.55 -7.80 -1.33
C THR A 116 15.71 -8.47 -2.39
N TYR A 117 14.68 -7.79 -2.86
CA TYR A 117 13.72 -8.31 -3.81
C TYR A 117 13.23 -7.23 -4.77
N LYS A 118 12.86 -7.63 -5.97
CA LYS A 118 12.12 -6.81 -6.91
C LYS A 118 10.63 -6.97 -6.63
N ASN A 119 9.96 -5.86 -6.42
CA ASN A 119 8.52 -5.78 -6.27
C ASN A 119 7.89 -5.37 -7.61
N SER A 120 6.77 -5.97 -7.98
CA SER A 120 6.04 -5.69 -9.21
C SER A 120 4.55 -5.76 -8.96
N MET A 121 3.80 -4.78 -9.50
CA MET A 121 2.33 -4.73 -9.42
C MET A 121 1.76 -3.90 -10.56
N ASP A 122 0.51 -4.17 -10.89
CA ASP A 122 -0.29 -3.33 -11.77
C ASP A 122 -1.13 -2.37 -10.93
N THR A 123 -1.29 -1.14 -11.39
CA THR A 123 -2.08 -0.09 -10.72
C THR A 123 -2.94 0.65 -11.73
N MET A 124 -3.90 1.44 -11.26
CA MET A 124 -4.70 2.30 -12.14
C MET A 124 -3.85 3.31 -12.96
N SER A 125 -2.59 3.55 -12.58
CA SER A 125 -1.65 4.40 -13.31
C SER A 125 -0.72 3.62 -14.23
N GLY A 126 -0.89 2.30 -14.33
CA GLY A 126 -0.06 1.37 -15.10
C GLY A 126 0.81 0.47 -14.23
N HIS A 127 1.72 -0.22 -14.88
CA HIS A 127 2.65 -1.15 -14.23
C HIS A 127 3.72 -0.41 -13.44
N VAL A 128 3.99 -0.88 -12.21
CA VAL A 128 5.00 -0.30 -11.31
C VAL A 128 5.90 -1.41 -10.80
N ASP A 129 7.21 -1.20 -10.94
CA ASP A 129 8.22 -2.09 -10.35
C ASP A 129 9.35 -1.30 -9.68
N PHE A 130 9.89 -1.86 -8.61
CA PHE A 130 11.02 -1.29 -7.87
C PHE A 130 11.71 -2.36 -7.04
N THR A 131 13.00 -2.13 -6.75
CA THR A 131 13.75 -2.96 -5.80
C THR A 131 13.54 -2.44 -4.39
N ASN A 132 13.32 -3.37 -3.47
CA ASN A 132 13.16 -3.08 -2.06
C ASN A 132 14.01 -4.04 -1.21
N THR A 133 14.18 -3.69 0.05
CA THR A 133 14.91 -4.53 1.02
C THR A 133 14.10 -4.59 2.31
N VAL A 134 14.00 -5.79 2.88
CA VAL A 134 13.32 -6.03 4.14
C VAL A 134 14.21 -6.85 5.07
N THR A 135 14.11 -6.60 6.35
CA THR A 135 14.73 -7.44 7.39
C THR A 135 13.65 -8.33 8.00
N LEU A 136 13.94 -9.61 8.12
CA LEU A 136 13.13 -10.56 8.87
C LEU A 136 13.91 -11.00 10.10
N GLU A 137 13.22 -11.13 11.24
CA GLU A 137 13.79 -11.57 12.50
C GLU A 137 13.28 -12.97 12.84
N LEU A 138 14.22 -13.86 13.20
CA LEU A 138 13.88 -15.19 13.70
C LEU A 138 13.46 -15.08 15.16
N ASN A 139 12.17 -15.30 15.44
CA ASN A 139 11.60 -15.24 16.78
C ASN A 139 11.99 -16.45 17.65
N GLU A 140 11.53 -16.49 18.90
CA GLU A 140 11.82 -17.60 19.83
C GLU A 140 11.16 -18.91 19.40
N GLU A 141 10.08 -18.85 18.64
CA GLU A 141 9.36 -20.00 18.09
C GLU A 141 10.01 -20.57 16.81
N LYS A 142 11.18 -20.02 16.43
CA LYS A 142 11.94 -20.36 15.23
C LYS A 142 11.19 -20.04 13.92
N GLU A 143 10.45 -18.95 13.90
CA GLU A 143 9.78 -18.44 12.72
C GLU A 143 10.37 -17.07 12.33
N TYR A 144 10.66 -16.89 11.04
CA TYR A 144 11.00 -15.58 10.51
C TYR A 144 9.74 -14.70 10.47
N LYS A 145 9.85 -13.49 11.00
CA LYS A 145 8.82 -12.45 11.04
C LYS A 145 9.36 -11.18 10.42
N ILE A 146 8.49 -10.45 9.74
CA ILE A 146 8.84 -9.24 8.99
C ILE A 146 9.03 -8.05 9.93
N ASP A 147 10.17 -7.38 9.87
CA ASP A 147 10.38 -6.05 10.47
C ASP A 147 9.79 -4.99 9.52
N TRP A 148 8.48 -4.77 9.65
CA TRP A 148 7.70 -3.97 8.73
C TRP A 148 7.84 -2.47 8.99
N THR A 149 7.96 -1.72 7.90
CA THR A 149 7.84 -0.26 7.88
C THR A 149 7.07 0.16 6.62
N SER A 150 6.59 1.41 6.56
CA SER A 150 5.89 1.93 5.38
C SER A 150 6.72 1.86 4.08
N ASN A 151 8.05 1.80 4.19
CA ASN A 151 8.94 1.63 3.06
C ASN A 151 8.72 0.30 2.31
N LEU A 152 8.09 -0.70 2.95
CA LEU A 152 7.76 -1.96 2.25
C LEU A 152 6.65 -1.77 1.22
N ILE A 153 5.79 -0.76 1.39
CA ILE A 153 4.75 -0.42 0.41
C ILE A 153 5.40 0.29 -0.78
N PHE A 154 6.17 1.35 -0.51
CA PHE A 154 6.99 2.06 -1.50
C PHE A 154 8.31 2.50 -0.87
N PRO A 155 9.47 2.36 -1.54
CA PRO A 155 10.80 2.53 -0.93
C PRO A 155 11.08 3.87 -0.24
N LYS A 156 10.33 4.91 -0.56
CA LYS A 156 10.48 6.26 0.01
C LYS A 156 9.29 6.71 0.84
N LEU A 157 8.34 5.81 1.11
CA LEU A 157 7.14 6.15 1.86
C LEU A 157 7.43 6.16 3.36
N ASN A 158 7.28 7.32 4.01
CA ASN A 158 7.39 7.46 5.46
C ASN A 158 6.04 7.23 6.14
N THR A 159 6.05 7.12 7.47
CA THR A 159 4.85 6.85 8.27
C THR A 159 3.77 7.92 8.08
N GLU A 160 4.17 9.20 7.99
CA GLU A 160 3.25 10.34 7.86
C GLU A 160 2.82 10.61 6.41
N ASP A 161 3.47 9.99 5.44
CA ASP A 161 3.20 10.23 4.02
C ASP A 161 1.87 9.58 3.61
N LYS A 162 1.22 10.20 2.61
CA LYS A 162 -0.03 9.73 2.02
C LYS A 162 0.15 9.48 0.53
N VAL A 163 -0.26 8.32 0.08
CA VAL A 163 -0.38 8.02 -1.34
C VAL A 163 -1.67 8.66 -1.88
N ARG A 164 -1.56 9.38 -2.97
CA ARG A 164 -2.69 10.05 -3.63
C ARG A 164 -2.67 9.77 -5.12
N VAL A 165 -3.82 9.44 -5.66
CA VAL A 165 -4.04 9.35 -7.10
C VAL A 165 -4.65 10.67 -7.58
N LYS A 166 -4.10 11.20 -8.67
CA LYS A 166 -4.64 12.39 -9.36
C LYS A 166 -4.90 12.04 -10.81
N THR A 167 -6.16 12.09 -11.21
CA THR A 167 -6.53 12.01 -12.62
C THR A 167 -6.22 13.34 -13.28
N ILE A 168 -5.48 13.29 -14.37
CA ILE A 168 -5.25 14.44 -15.26
C ILE A 168 -6.08 14.17 -16.51
N GLU A 169 -7.16 14.93 -16.66
CA GLU A 169 -8.01 14.81 -17.83
C GLU A 169 -7.25 15.20 -19.11
N ALA A 170 -7.42 14.42 -20.14
CA ALA A 170 -6.83 14.70 -21.43
C ALA A 170 -7.43 15.99 -22.02
N LYS A 171 -6.58 16.88 -22.51
CA LYS A 171 -7.02 18.05 -23.26
C LYS A 171 -7.51 17.58 -24.63
N ARG A 172 -8.77 17.91 -24.96
CA ARG A 172 -9.34 17.60 -26.27
C ARG A 172 -8.48 18.23 -27.38
N GLY A 173 -8.13 17.46 -28.40
CA GLY A 173 -7.43 17.94 -29.57
C GLY A 173 -8.34 18.88 -30.43
N SER A 174 -7.72 19.74 -31.24
CA SER A 174 -8.43 20.54 -32.23
C SER A 174 -8.72 19.72 -33.48
N ILE A 175 -9.80 20.02 -34.16
CA ILE A 175 -10.14 19.46 -35.47
C ILE A 175 -9.75 20.51 -36.51
N LEU A 176 -8.91 20.11 -37.46
CA LEU A 176 -8.45 20.99 -38.53
C LEU A 176 -9.05 20.56 -39.87
N ASP A 177 -9.21 21.50 -40.80
CA ASP A 177 -9.51 21.19 -42.18
C ASP A 177 -8.24 20.73 -42.93
N ARG A 178 -8.39 20.47 -44.28
CA ARG A 178 -7.27 20.04 -45.14
C ARG A 178 -6.15 21.09 -45.30
N ASN A 179 -6.44 22.35 -45.00
CA ASN A 179 -5.51 23.46 -45.11
C ASN A 179 -4.84 23.81 -43.77
N GLY A 180 -5.20 23.09 -42.69
CA GLY A 180 -4.70 23.34 -41.34
C GLY A 180 -5.50 24.39 -40.55
N GLU A 181 -6.65 24.83 -41.07
CA GLU A 181 -7.53 25.80 -40.41
C GLU A 181 -8.39 25.08 -39.34
N TYR A 182 -8.65 25.77 -38.22
CA TYR A 182 -9.43 25.20 -37.11
C TYR A 182 -10.92 25.10 -37.47
N LEU A 183 -11.43 23.88 -37.59
CA LEU A 183 -12.87 23.60 -37.65
C LEU A 183 -13.49 23.55 -36.25
N ALA A 184 -12.76 23.03 -35.28
CA ALA A 184 -13.15 23.03 -33.86
C ALA A 184 -11.90 23.03 -32.97
N THR A 185 -11.89 23.84 -31.94
CA THR A 185 -10.81 23.93 -30.97
C THR A 185 -11.36 24.22 -29.58
N ASN A 186 -10.51 23.99 -28.55
CA ASN A 186 -10.87 24.37 -27.19
C ASN A 186 -10.94 25.90 -27.08
N GLY A 187 -12.11 26.40 -26.75
CA GLY A 187 -12.32 27.82 -26.48
C GLY A 187 -12.10 28.17 -25.01
N VAL A 188 -11.92 29.44 -24.73
CA VAL A 188 -11.99 29.97 -23.36
C VAL A 188 -13.46 30.20 -23.04
N ALA A 189 -13.89 29.59 -21.95
CA ALA A 189 -15.22 29.80 -21.40
C ALA A 189 -15.12 30.43 -20.01
N SER A 190 -16.01 31.34 -19.69
CA SER A 190 -16.10 32.01 -18.39
C SER A 190 -17.35 31.59 -17.65
N LYS A 191 -17.24 31.38 -16.36
CA LYS A 191 -18.39 31.16 -15.51
C LYS A 191 -18.92 32.49 -15.02
N ILE A 192 -20.18 32.77 -15.30
CA ILE A 192 -20.92 33.90 -14.76
C ILE A 192 -21.65 33.41 -13.53
N GLY A 193 -21.59 34.16 -12.45
CA GLY A 193 -22.25 33.82 -11.20
C GLY A 193 -22.42 35.06 -10.33
N LEU A 194 -23.05 34.86 -9.19
CA LEU A 194 -23.38 35.93 -8.25
C LEU A 194 -22.80 35.60 -6.88
N VAL A 195 -22.54 36.66 -6.11
CA VAL A 195 -22.18 36.57 -4.68
C VAL A 195 -23.33 37.19 -3.90
N PRO A 196 -24.13 36.39 -3.14
CA PRO A 196 -25.36 36.90 -2.48
C PRO A 196 -25.18 38.13 -1.64
N GLY A 197 -24.07 38.25 -0.92
CA GLY A 197 -23.77 39.41 -0.05
C GLY A 197 -23.29 40.66 -0.81
N LYS A 198 -23.14 40.60 -2.13
CA LYS A 198 -22.78 41.76 -2.97
C LYS A 198 -23.93 42.26 -3.84
N MET A 199 -25.11 41.66 -3.73
CA MET A 199 -26.32 42.11 -4.43
C MET A 199 -26.87 43.37 -3.79
N SER A 200 -27.62 44.15 -4.56
CA SER A 200 -28.31 45.36 -4.05
C SER A 200 -29.44 45.01 -3.09
N ASP A 201 -29.99 46.02 -2.43
CA ASP A 201 -31.18 45.88 -1.59
C ASP A 201 -32.44 45.46 -2.39
N ASN A 202 -32.45 45.72 -3.70
CA ASN A 202 -33.52 45.30 -4.64
C ASN A 202 -33.26 43.94 -5.26
N ARG A 203 -32.90 42.97 -4.44
CA ARG A 203 -32.45 41.62 -4.84
C ARG A 203 -33.37 40.95 -5.89
N GLU A 204 -34.67 41.04 -5.74
CA GLU A 204 -35.63 40.41 -6.67
C GLU A 204 -35.56 41.04 -8.10
N GLU A 205 -35.40 42.35 -8.17
CA GLU A 205 -35.24 43.06 -9.42
C GLU A 205 -33.92 42.73 -10.11
N ASP A 206 -32.84 42.65 -9.34
CA ASP A 206 -31.52 42.25 -9.84
C ASP A 206 -31.54 40.78 -10.39
N ILE A 207 -32.20 39.87 -9.65
CA ILE A 207 -32.36 38.47 -10.11
C ILE A 207 -33.17 38.42 -11.41
N ALA A 208 -34.25 39.21 -11.53
CA ALA A 208 -35.08 39.22 -12.73
C ALA A 208 -34.29 39.74 -13.95
N LYS A 209 -33.51 40.82 -13.80
CA LYS A 209 -32.64 41.34 -14.88
C LYS A 209 -31.55 40.33 -15.28
N ILE A 210 -30.92 39.68 -14.30
CA ILE A 210 -29.88 38.70 -14.58
C ILE A 210 -30.46 37.43 -15.20
N ALA A 211 -31.63 37.00 -14.77
CA ALA A 211 -32.36 35.89 -15.39
C ALA A 211 -32.62 36.14 -16.87
N GLU A 212 -33.12 37.33 -17.22
CA GLU A 212 -33.31 37.76 -18.60
C GLU A 212 -32.01 37.77 -19.42
N LEU A 213 -30.94 38.40 -18.89
CA LEU A 213 -29.62 38.47 -19.54
C LEU A 213 -28.98 37.08 -19.78
N LEU A 214 -29.18 36.17 -18.86
CA LEU A 214 -28.61 34.81 -18.93
C LEU A 214 -29.54 33.82 -19.64
N ASN A 215 -30.75 34.24 -20.01
CA ASN A 215 -31.83 33.38 -20.51
C ASN A 215 -32.08 32.19 -19.53
N MET A 216 -32.34 32.55 -18.28
CA MET A 216 -32.66 31.66 -17.15
C MET A 216 -33.99 32.09 -16.51
N THR A 217 -34.50 31.34 -15.58
CA THR A 217 -35.65 31.73 -14.74
C THR A 217 -35.20 32.28 -13.40
N SER A 218 -35.92 33.24 -12.85
CA SER A 218 -35.65 33.76 -11.52
C SER A 218 -35.71 32.65 -10.45
N ASP A 219 -36.63 31.71 -10.58
CA ASP A 219 -36.75 30.53 -9.70
C ASP A 219 -35.52 29.62 -9.79
N GLY A 220 -34.96 29.44 -10.98
CA GLY A 220 -33.71 28.70 -11.18
C GLY A 220 -32.54 29.33 -10.44
N ILE A 221 -32.39 30.66 -10.50
CA ILE A 221 -31.34 31.38 -9.77
C ILE A 221 -31.58 31.28 -8.27
N ASN A 222 -32.81 31.43 -7.79
CA ASN A 222 -33.15 31.32 -6.38
C ASN A 222 -32.89 29.90 -5.85
N SER A 223 -33.13 28.88 -6.65
CA SER A 223 -32.80 27.48 -6.29
C SER A 223 -31.32 27.28 -6.03
N GLU A 224 -30.44 27.84 -6.87
CA GLU A 224 -28.99 27.78 -6.66
C GLU A 224 -28.55 28.46 -5.36
N PHE A 225 -29.20 29.57 -4.98
CA PHE A 225 -28.96 30.25 -3.70
C PHE A 225 -29.42 29.48 -2.48
N SER A 226 -30.35 28.56 -2.63
CA SER A 226 -30.91 27.76 -1.54
C SER A 226 -30.00 26.57 -1.15
N ALA A 227 -28.93 26.32 -1.88
CA ALA A 227 -28.01 25.22 -1.58
C ALA A 227 -27.30 25.41 -0.24
N SER A 228 -27.18 24.36 0.53
CA SER A 228 -26.67 24.38 1.92
C SER A 228 -25.25 24.93 2.12
N TYR A 229 -24.44 24.94 1.07
CA TYR A 229 -23.08 25.48 1.07
C TYR A 229 -23.01 26.99 0.80
N VAL A 230 -24.11 27.62 0.34
CA VAL A 230 -24.12 29.03 -0.06
C VAL A 230 -24.19 29.93 1.18
N LYS A 231 -23.20 30.83 1.26
CA LYS A 231 -23.08 31.86 2.26
C LYS A 231 -23.04 33.24 1.57
N ALA A 232 -23.08 34.32 2.34
CA ALA A 232 -23.07 35.68 1.81
C ALA A 232 -21.89 35.99 0.88
N ASP A 233 -20.73 35.40 1.13
CA ASP A 233 -19.48 35.57 0.36
C ASP A 233 -19.22 34.49 -0.68
N THR A 234 -20.11 33.51 -0.81
CA THR A 234 -19.95 32.39 -1.75
C THR A 234 -20.21 32.84 -3.19
N PHE A 235 -19.29 32.54 -4.11
CA PHE A 235 -19.55 32.67 -5.53
C PHE A 235 -20.45 31.53 -6.01
N VAL A 236 -21.67 31.85 -6.42
CA VAL A 236 -22.65 30.89 -6.96
C VAL A 236 -22.63 30.94 -8.48
N PRO A 237 -22.09 29.93 -9.16
CA PRO A 237 -22.03 29.89 -10.62
C PRO A 237 -23.43 29.64 -11.20
N LEU A 238 -23.84 30.46 -12.18
CA LEU A 238 -25.16 30.36 -12.82
C LEU A 238 -25.06 29.80 -14.24
N LYS A 239 -24.10 30.31 -15.04
CA LYS A 239 -23.97 29.94 -16.46
C LYS A 239 -22.51 29.98 -16.90
N THR A 240 -22.15 29.06 -17.78
CA THR A 240 -20.86 29.07 -18.47
C THR A 240 -21.09 29.62 -19.88
N VAL A 241 -20.34 30.64 -20.28
CA VAL A 241 -20.47 31.32 -21.58
C VAL A 241 -19.12 31.37 -22.29
N GLY A 242 -19.15 31.33 -23.62
CA GLY A 242 -17.96 31.55 -24.45
C GLY A 242 -17.48 33.01 -24.38
N LYS A 243 -16.20 33.25 -24.75
CA LYS A 243 -15.58 34.57 -24.66
C LYS A 243 -16.39 35.64 -25.40
N ASN A 244 -16.84 35.38 -26.62
CA ASN A 244 -17.59 36.33 -27.44
C ASN A 244 -18.98 36.67 -26.85
N GLU A 245 -19.65 35.68 -26.28
CA GLU A 245 -20.94 35.87 -25.61
C GLU A 245 -20.79 36.67 -24.30
N MET A 246 -19.67 36.48 -23.59
CA MET A 246 -19.35 37.22 -22.38
C MET A 246 -19.11 38.70 -22.66
N GLU A 247 -18.36 39.05 -23.72
CA GLU A 247 -18.10 40.46 -24.10
C GLU A 247 -19.39 41.19 -24.45
N LEU A 248 -20.31 40.54 -25.19
CA LEU A 248 -21.64 41.08 -25.48
C LEU A 248 -22.47 41.31 -24.21
N LYS A 249 -22.48 40.35 -23.29
CA LYS A 249 -23.27 40.45 -22.05
C LYS A 249 -22.71 41.46 -21.07
N LEU A 250 -21.37 41.55 -20.95
CA LEU A 250 -20.73 42.57 -20.11
C LEU A 250 -20.96 43.98 -20.58
N SER A 251 -21.08 44.19 -21.90
CA SER A 251 -21.41 45.53 -22.46
C SER A 251 -22.83 46.00 -22.14
N LEU A 252 -23.73 45.08 -21.78
CA LEU A 252 -25.13 45.36 -21.40
C LEU A 252 -25.32 45.51 -19.89
N ILE A 253 -24.31 45.14 -19.08
CA ILE A 253 -24.34 45.25 -17.60
C ILE A 253 -23.67 46.57 -17.20
N HIS A 254 -24.35 47.67 -17.37
CA HIS A 254 -24.08 48.91 -16.65
C HIS A 254 -24.94 48.92 -15.38
N ILE A 255 -24.43 48.32 -14.33
CA ILE A 255 -24.97 48.39 -12.98
C ILE A 255 -23.97 49.15 -12.13
#